data_f0a18bf824b8c7b521c7eb402160368e
#
_entry.id   f0a18bf824b8c7b521c7eb402160368e
#
_cell.length_a   1.000
_cell.length_b   1.000
_cell.length_c   1.000
_cell.angle_alpha   90.00
_cell.angle_beta   90.00
_cell.angle_gamma   90.00
#
_symmetry.space_group_name_H-M   'P 1'
#
loop_
_entity.id
_entity.type
_entity.pdbx_description
1 polymer ?
#
loop_
_entity_poly.entity_id
_entity_poly.type
_entity_poly.pdbx_seq_one_letter_code
_entity_poly.pdbx_strand_id
1 'polypeptide(L)'
;ANGVIQCSSQLDKESCIYADKVRAMRQQEYDTAVIYSDREEEIIAQNERSEQDFIEYFKNIIYKCHPNSSNSIIVNWTRVGELLSIYSKGKPIPFKKINVSLLEDLKLFMLRAPRGGGKSGTLSQNSAATYFSIIKAGLHRAFIDEYLTVDIAAKIKGIPEQKVKRETLTLEETERLAM
;
A
#
# COMPACT_ATOMS: atom_id res chain seq x y z
N ALA A 1 -52.35 -13.11 11.59
CA ALA A 1 -52.67 -14.11 12.60
C ALA A 1 -51.48 -15.08 12.68
N ASN A 2 -50.65 -14.97 13.74
CA ASN A 2 -49.58 -15.91 14.02
C ASN A 2 -50.24 -17.22 14.53
N GLY A 3 -50.39 -18.20 13.60
CA GLY A 3 -50.87 -19.52 13.95
C GLY A 3 -49.85 -20.25 14.81
N VAL A 4 -50.02 -20.16 16.11
CA VAL A 4 -49.29 -21.01 17.05
C VAL A 4 -49.89 -22.41 16.91
N ILE A 5 -49.12 -23.35 16.37
CA ILE A 5 -49.50 -24.78 16.29
C ILE A 5 -49.57 -25.32 17.71
N GLN A 6 -50.76 -25.57 18.24
CA GLN A 6 -50.93 -26.23 19.52
C GLN A 6 -50.78 -27.74 19.32
N CYS A 7 -49.64 -28.31 19.76
CA CYS A 7 -49.42 -29.74 19.77
C CYS A 7 -50.19 -30.38 20.93
N SER A 8 -51.21 -31.17 20.63
CA SER A 8 -52.08 -31.82 21.61
C SER A 8 -51.61 -33.19 22.09
N SER A 9 -50.81 -33.88 21.30
CA SER A 9 -50.28 -35.20 21.65
C SER A 9 -48.77 -35.18 21.91
N GLN A 10 -48.25 -36.17 22.63
CA GLN A 10 -46.79 -36.31 22.86
C GLN A 10 -46.03 -36.51 21.53
N LEU A 11 -46.60 -37.29 20.61
CA LEU A 11 -46.05 -37.51 19.25
C LEU A 11 -45.96 -36.24 18.44
N ASP A 12 -46.95 -35.33 18.52
CA ASP A 12 -46.97 -34.07 17.83
C ASP A 12 -45.84 -33.13 18.36
N LYS A 13 -45.64 -33.15 19.70
CA LYS A 13 -44.57 -32.37 20.33
C LYS A 13 -43.17 -32.84 19.87
N GLU A 14 -42.97 -34.15 19.82
CA GLU A 14 -41.71 -34.76 19.35
C GLU A 14 -41.48 -34.46 17.86
N SER A 15 -42.52 -34.50 17.04
CA SER A 15 -42.46 -34.16 15.62
C SER A 15 -42.13 -32.68 15.42
N CYS A 16 -42.71 -31.76 16.21
CA CYS A 16 -42.38 -30.32 16.17
C CYS A 16 -40.94 -30.06 16.55
N ILE A 17 -40.44 -30.69 17.63
CA ILE A 17 -39.03 -30.57 18.04
C ILE A 17 -38.08 -31.09 16.95
N TYR A 18 -38.43 -32.21 16.32
CA TYR A 18 -37.64 -32.74 15.21
C TYR A 18 -37.64 -31.79 14.01
N ALA A 19 -38.77 -31.25 13.61
CA ALA A 19 -38.89 -30.30 12.52
C ALA A 19 -38.09 -29.03 12.77
N ASP A 20 -38.09 -28.50 13.99
CA ASP A 20 -37.29 -27.32 14.36
C ASP A 20 -35.77 -27.61 14.33
N LYS A 21 -35.35 -28.80 14.76
CA LYS A 21 -33.95 -29.23 14.62
C LYS A 21 -33.53 -29.32 13.16
N VAL A 22 -34.33 -29.92 12.29
CA VAL A 22 -34.05 -30.05 10.86
C VAL A 22 -33.99 -28.64 10.22
N ARG A 23 -34.91 -27.74 10.60
CA ARG A 23 -34.90 -26.36 10.10
C ARG A 23 -33.62 -25.63 10.52
N ALA A 24 -33.24 -25.74 11.79
CA ALA A 24 -32.01 -25.11 12.29
C ALA A 24 -30.75 -25.64 11.58
N MET A 25 -30.66 -26.96 11.36
CA MET A 25 -29.54 -27.54 10.60
C MET A 25 -29.48 -27.03 9.17
N ARG A 26 -30.62 -27.01 8.46
CA ARG A 26 -30.66 -26.49 7.07
C ARG A 26 -30.35 -24.99 6.99
N GLN A 27 -30.80 -24.20 7.97
CA GLN A 27 -30.45 -22.80 8.04
C GLN A 27 -28.95 -22.61 8.25
N GLN A 28 -28.36 -23.41 9.13
CA GLN A 28 -26.90 -23.37 9.37
C GLN A 28 -26.12 -23.78 8.12
N GLU A 29 -26.56 -24.82 7.39
CA GLU A 29 -25.93 -25.23 6.11
C GLU A 29 -25.99 -24.11 5.08
N TYR A 30 -27.14 -23.43 4.94
CA TYR A 30 -27.32 -22.30 4.02
C TYR A 30 -26.44 -21.10 4.41
N ASP A 31 -26.49 -20.70 5.68
CA ASP A 31 -25.70 -19.58 6.18
C ASP A 31 -24.19 -19.85 6.03
N THR A 32 -23.77 -21.09 6.26
CA THR A 32 -22.37 -21.52 6.08
C THR A 32 -21.97 -21.43 4.62
N ALA A 33 -22.78 -21.89 3.69
CA ALA A 33 -22.48 -21.82 2.24
C ALA A 33 -22.34 -20.37 1.75
N VAL A 34 -23.24 -19.47 2.19
CA VAL A 34 -23.18 -18.04 1.83
C VAL A 34 -21.92 -17.38 2.40
N ILE A 35 -21.60 -17.63 3.69
CA ILE A 35 -20.39 -17.07 4.32
C ILE A 35 -19.12 -17.56 3.63
N TYR A 36 -19.08 -18.82 3.21
CA TYR A 36 -17.90 -19.38 2.51
C TYR A 36 -17.76 -18.82 1.10
N SER A 37 -18.86 -18.61 0.34
CA SER A 37 -18.81 -18.02 -1.00
C SER A 37 -18.26 -16.58 -0.95
N ASP A 38 -18.76 -15.75 -0.04
CA ASP A 38 -18.31 -14.36 0.12
C ASP A 38 -16.83 -14.30 0.51
N ARG A 39 -16.39 -15.19 1.40
CA ARG A 39 -15.00 -15.27 1.81
C ARG A 39 -14.08 -15.77 0.69
N GLU A 40 -14.53 -16.69 -0.13
CA GLU A 40 -13.77 -17.17 -1.29
C GLU A 40 -13.61 -16.06 -2.33
N GLU A 41 -14.65 -15.28 -2.60
CA GLU A 41 -14.60 -14.12 -3.50
C GLU A 41 -13.63 -13.05 -2.98
N GLU A 42 -13.64 -12.74 -1.68
CA GLU A 42 -12.67 -11.84 -1.06
C GLU A 42 -11.22 -12.33 -1.21
N ILE A 43 -10.97 -13.61 -0.99
CA ILE A 43 -9.64 -14.22 -1.13
C ILE A 43 -9.17 -14.15 -2.59
N ILE A 44 -10.05 -14.45 -3.56
CA ILE A 44 -9.72 -14.35 -4.99
C ILE A 44 -9.40 -12.91 -5.36
N ALA A 45 -10.24 -11.95 -4.98
CA ALA A 45 -10.01 -10.53 -5.24
C ALA A 45 -8.70 -10.02 -4.61
N GLN A 46 -8.38 -10.45 -3.38
CA GLN A 46 -7.12 -10.11 -2.73
C GLN A 46 -5.91 -10.73 -3.42
N ASN A 47 -6.03 -11.97 -3.90
CA ASN A 47 -4.97 -12.61 -4.67
C ASN A 47 -4.72 -11.88 -6.00
N GLU A 48 -5.75 -11.51 -6.73
CA GLU A 48 -5.64 -10.73 -7.97
C GLU A 48 -4.97 -9.38 -7.73
N ARG A 49 -5.35 -8.64 -6.68
CA ARG A 49 -4.70 -7.38 -6.30
C ARG A 49 -3.22 -7.59 -5.96
N SER A 50 -2.89 -8.67 -5.26
CA SER A 50 -1.53 -8.99 -4.85
C SER A 50 -0.57 -9.34 -5.99
N GLU A 51 -1.11 -9.78 -7.14
CA GLU A 51 -0.32 -10.08 -8.36
C GLU A 51 -0.02 -8.82 -9.19
N GLN A 52 -0.72 -7.70 -8.95
CA GLN A 52 -0.51 -6.47 -9.71
C GLN A 52 0.88 -5.88 -9.46
N ASP A 53 1.38 -5.14 -10.46
CA ASP A 53 2.71 -4.51 -10.39
C ASP A 53 2.68 -3.21 -9.58
N PHE A 54 3.48 -3.18 -8.53
CA PHE A 54 3.65 -1.99 -7.70
C PHE A 54 4.22 -0.79 -8.48
N ILE A 55 5.11 -1.02 -9.45
CA ILE A 55 5.73 0.08 -10.21
C ILE A 55 4.69 0.77 -11.09
N GLU A 56 3.84 0.00 -11.74
CA GLU A 56 2.74 0.55 -12.54
C GLU A 56 1.73 1.28 -11.67
N TYR A 57 1.31 0.68 -10.57
CA TYR A 57 0.45 1.31 -9.58
C TYR A 57 1.06 2.63 -9.09
N PHE A 58 2.36 2.64 -8.73
CA PHE A 58 3.07 3.80 -8.22
C PHE A 58 3.10 4.97 -9.23
N LYS A 59 3.30 4.68 -10.52
CA LYS A 59 3.28 5.68 -11.58
C LYS A 59 1.89 6.31 -11.77
N ASN A 60 0.84 5.55 -11.54
CA ASN A 60 -0.54 6.00 -11.73
C ASN A 60 -1.10 6.77 -10.52
N ILE A 61 -0.63 6.45 -9.31
CA ILE A 61 -1.19 6.98 -8.07
C ILE A 61 -0.93 8.47 -7.87
N ILE A 62 0.14 9.02 -8.45
CA ILE A 62 0.49 10.44 -8.30
C ILE A 62 -0.66 11.36 -8.71
N TYR A 63 -1.33 11.02 -9.80
CA TYR A 63 -2.43 11.82 -10.32
C TYR A 63 -3.69 11.74 -9.45
N LYS A 64 -3.85 10.63 -8.69
CA LYS A 64 -4.95 10.45 -7.72
C LYS A 64 -4.67 11.18 -6.42
N CYS A 65 -3.43 11.08 -5.89
CA CYS A 65 -3.07 11.64 -4.59
C CYS A 65 -2.76 13.14 -4.65
N HIS A 66 -2.31 13.62 -5.80
CA HIS A 66 -1.79 14.97 -5.95
C HIS A 66 -2.33 15.68 -7.21
N PRO A 67 -3.66 15.78 -7.41
CA PRO A 67 -4.25 16.33 -8.64
C PRO A 67 -3.87 17.81 -8.88
N ASN A 68 -3.63 18.57 -7.82
CA ASN A 68 -3.29 20.02 -7.87
C ASN A 68 -1.88 20.32 -7.33
N SER A 69 -0.98 19.34 -7.38
CA SER A 69 0.36 19.51 -6.83
C SER A 69 1.26 20.38 -7.70
N SER A 70 2.23 21.01 -7.05
CA SER A 70 3.29 21.73 -7.76
C SER A 70 4.06 20.80 -8.69
N ASN A 71 4.56 21.36 -9.79
CA ASN A 71 5.35 20.61 -10.77
C ASN A 71 6.55 19.88 -10.13
N SER A 72 7.14 20.43 -9.07
CA SER A 72 8.26 19.81 -8.35
C SER A 72 7.89 18.50 -7.67
N ILE A 73 6.67 18.36 -7.15
CA ILE A 73 6.18 17.11 -6.55
C ILE A 73 6.04 16.04 -7.64
N ILE A 74 5.41 16.41 -8.77
CA ILE A 74 5.21 15.50 -9.90
C ILE A 74 6.57 15.00 -10.42
N VAL A 75 7.54 15.89 -10.61
CA VAL A 75 8.90 15.55 -11.05
C VAL A 75 9.57 14.58 -10.08
N ASN A 76 9.47 14.80 -8.77
CA ASN A 76 10.05 13.90 -7.78
C ASN A 76 9.41 12.51 -7.80
N TRP A 77 8.10 12.41 -7.89
CA TRP A 77 7.40 11.14 -7.99
C TRP A 77 7.73 10.40 -9.28
N THR A 78 7.76 11.10 -10.41
CA THR A 78 8.17 10.52 -11.70
C THR A 78 9.59 9.96 -11.61
N ARG A 79 10.50 10.75 -11.01
CA ARG A 79 11.89 10.29 -10.81
C ARG A 79 11.97 9.05 -9.93
N VAL A 80 11.18 8.95 -8.88
CA VAL A 80 11.11 7.75 -8.04
C VAL A 80 10.59 6.55 -8.85
N GLY A 81 9.58 6.73 -9.70
CA GLY A 81 9.08 5.67 -10.60
C GLY A 81 10.15 5.16 -11.57
N GLU A 82 11.01 6.05 -12.11
CA GLU A 82 12.17 5.66 -12.93
C GLU A 82 13.20 4.86 -12.12
N LEU A 83 13.51 5.30 -10.91
CA LEU A 83 14.44 4.60 -10.02
C LEU A 83 13.95 3.21 -9.61
N LEU A 84 12.65 3.05 -9.37
CA LEU A 84 12.02 1.74 -9.13
C LEU A 84 12.17 0.83 -10.36
N SER A 85 11.99 1.38 -11.57
CA SER A 85 12.18 0.62 -12.81
C SER A 85 13.64 0.22 -13.03
N ILE A 86 14.61 1.07 -12.66
CA ILE A 86 16.05 0.74 -12.68
C ILE A 86 16.36 -0.35 -11.66
N TYR A 87 15.86 -0.23 -10.44
CA TYR A 87 16.05 -1.23 -9.37
C TYR A 87 15.57 -2.62 -9.80
N SER A 88 14.38 -2.69 -10.37
CA SER A 88 13.77 -3.94 -10.82
C SER A 88 14.34 -4.46 -12.14
N LYS A 89 15.25 -3.70 -12.78
CA LYS A 89 15.76 -3.98 -14.14
C LYS A 89 14.63 -4.13 -15.17
N GLY A 90 13.61 -3.31 -15.06
CA GLY A 90 12.43 -3.34 -15.92
C GLY A 90 11.46 -4.50 -15.67
N LYS A 91 11.66 -5.31 -14.62
CA LYS A 91 10.75 -6.39 -14.27
C LYS A 91 9.66 -5.89 -13.32
N PRO A 92 8.43 -6.42 -13.40
CA PRO A 92 7.36 -6.06 -12.47
C PRO A 92 7.69 -6.52 -11.05
N ILE A 93 7.27 -5.73 -10.07
CA ILE A 93 7.34 -6.07 -8.65
C ILE A 93 5.91 -6.31 -8.16
N PRO A 94 5.40 -7.54 -8.15
CA PRO A 94 4.05 -7.81 -7.65
C PRO A 94 3.95 -7.51 -6.15
N PHE A 95 2.79 -7.00 -5.72
CA PHE A 95 2.57 -6.61 -4.31
C PHE A 95 2.85 -7.74 -3.33
N LYS A 96 2.58 -9.00 -3.68
CA LYS A 96 2.90 -10.17 -2.84
C LYS A 96 4.39 -10.33 -2.51
N LYS A 97 5.30 -9.75 -3.32
CA LYS A 97 6.75 -9.78 -3.07
C LYS A 97 7.22 -8.63 -2.20
N ILE A 98 6.37 -7.65 -1.94
CA ILE A 98 6.73 -6.50 -1.12
C ILE A 98 6.75 -6.92 0.35
N ASN A 99 7.93 -6.87 0.93
CA ASN A 99 8.18 -7.19 2.33
C ASN A 99 9.26 -6.26 2.89
N VAL A 100 9.52 -6.35 4.19
CA VAL A 100 10.52 -5.49 4.86
C VAL A 100 11.92 -5.67 4.26
N SER A 101 12.30 -6.89 3.90
CA SER A 101 13.61 -7.17 3.30
C SER A 101 13.79 -6.44 1.96
N LEU A 102 12.80 -6.50 1.08
CA LEU A 102 12.83 -5.79 -0.20
C LEU A 102 12.93 -4.27 0.01
N LEU A 103 12.26 -3.74 1.03
CA LEU A 103 12.35 -2.30 1.36
C LEU A 103 13.72 -1.91 1.92
N GLU A 104 14.37 -2.76 2.71
CA GLU A 104 15.76 -2.51 3.16
C GLU A 104 16.73 -2.56 1.96
N ASP A 105 16.58 -3.50 1.03
CA ASP A 105 17.38 -3.56 -0.19
C ASP A 105 17.15 -2.31 -1.06
N LEU A 106 15.91 -1.87 -1.19
CA LEU A 106 15.56 -0.66 -1.92
C LEU A 106 16.13 0.60 -1.28
N LYS A 107 16.17 0.66 0.04
CA LYS A 107 16.79 1.74 0.81
C LYS A 107 18.31 1.80 0.56
N LEU A 108 18.99 0.64 0.56
CA LEU A 108 20.41 0.56 0.20
C LEU A 108 20.67 0.95 -1.26
N PHE A 109 19.78 0.54 -2.17
CA PHE A 109 19.84 0.97 -3.56
C PHE A 109 19.72 2.49 -3.69
N MET A 110 18.77 3.14 -3.00
CA MET A 110 18.57 4.59 -3.07
C MET A 110 19.82 5.37 -2.66
N LEU A 111 20.61 4.89 -1.70
CA LEU A 111 21.88 5.51 -1.29
C LEU A 111 22.98 5.43 -2.37
N ARG A 112 22.82 4.54 -3.35
CA ARG A 112 23.79 4.33 -4.45
C ARG A 112 23.19 4.61 -5.83
N ALA A 113 21.93 5.03 -5.87
CA ALA A 113 21.19 5.22 -7.11
C ALA A 113 21.80 6.34 -7.97
N PRO A 114 21.72 6.23 -9.29
CA PRO A 114 22.30 7.23 -10.21
C PRO A 114 21.58 8.57 -10.10
N ARG A 115 22.36 9.63 -10.27
CA ARG A 115 21.88 11.00 -10.31
C ARG A 115 21.12 11.26 -11.61
N GLY A 116 19.95 11.59 -11.74
CA GLY A 116 19.23 11.78 -13.01
C GLY A 116 19.68 13.00 -13.81
N GLY A 117 19.04 13.18 -14.97
CA GLY A 117 19.24 14.37 -15.81
C GLY A 117 20.61 14.43 -16.51
N GLY A 118 21.21 13.28 -16.88
CA GLY A 118 22.50 13.24 -17.56
C GLY A 118 23.71 13.61 -16.70
N LYS A 119 23.51 13.84 -15.40
CA LYS A 119 24.58 14.18 -14.45
C LYS A 119 25.27 12.89 -13.96
N SER A 120 26.61 12.89 -13.96
CA SER A 120 27.41 11.80 -13.39
C SER A 120 27.30 11.74 -11.86
N GLY A 121 27.50 10.56 -11.28
CA GLY A 121 27.50 10.33 -9.83
C GLY A 121 26.20 9.76 -9.26
N THR A 122 26.16 9.66 -7.94
CA THR A 122 25.04 9.10 -7.18
C THR A 122 24.19 10.20 -6.54
N LEU A 123 23.00 9.83 -6.09
CA LEU A 123 22.11 10.73 -5.32
C LEU A 123 22.82 11.21 -4.05
N SER A 124 22.52 12.46 -3.66
CA SER A 124 22.86 12.93 -2.31
C SER A 124 22.04 12.17 -1.28
N GLN A 125 22.56 12.07 -0.05
CA GLN A 125 21.82 11.40 1.03
C GLN A 125 20.43 12.03 1.27
N ASN A 126 20.32 13.35 1.21
CA ASN A 126 19.05 14.06 1.40
C ASN A 126 18.06 13.77 0.24
N SER A 127 18.56 13.67 -1.00
CA SER A 127 17.72 13.26 -2.14
C SER A 127 17.25 11.81 -1.98
N ALA A 128 18.14 10.91 -1.55
CA ALA A 128 17.79 9.52 -1.28
C ALA A 128 16.75 9.41 -0.15
N ALA A 129 16.87 10.20 0.91
CA ALA A 129 15.90 10.28 2.01
C ALA A 129 14.52 10.74 1.52
N THR A 130 14.49 11.82 0.74
CA THR A 130 13.24 12.34 0.13
C THR A 130 12.59 11.29 -0.76
N TYR A 131 13.34 10.66 -1.67
CA TYR A 131 12.80 9.67 -2.60
C TYR A 131 12.32 8.41 -1.89
N PHE A 132 13.04 7.96 -0.86
CA PHE A 132 12.60 6.83 -0.05
C PHE A 132 11.32 7.14 0.74
N SER A 133 11.17 8.38 1.22
CA SER A 133 9.91 8.83 1.86
C SER A 133 8.73 8.83 0.89
N ILE A 134 8.96 9.19 -0.38
CA ILE A 134 7.94 9.11 -1.43
C ILE A 134 7.53 7.65 -1.69
N ILE A 135 8.48 6.71 -1.73
CA ILE A 135 8.18 5.26 -1.84
C ILE A 135 7.31 4.80 -0.68
N LYS A 136 7.67 5.19 0.55
CA LYS A 136 6.88 4.87 1.75
C LYS A 136 5.45 5.42 1.66
N ALA A 137 5.29 6.65 1.17
CA ALA A 137 3.97 7.24 0.96
C ALA A 137 3.14 6.46 -0.07
N GLY A 138 3.76 6.03 -1.19
CA GLY A 138 3.12 5.17 -2.19
C GLY A 138 2.70 3.81 -1.65
N LEU A 139 3.53 3.19 -0.80
CA LEU A 139 3.21 1.90 -0.16
C LEU A 139 2.12 2.04 0.91
N HIS A 140 2.14 3.11 1.70
CA HIS A 140 1.08 3.40 2.66
C HIS A 140 -0.26 3.59 1.93
N ARG A 141 -0.26 4.28 0.79
CA ARG A 141 -1.45 4.41 -0.03
C ARG A 141 -1.91 3.07 -0.59
N ALA A 142 -0.99 2.21 -1.05
CA ALA A 142 -1.32 0.86 -1.50
C ALA A 142 -1.95 0.00 -0.39
N PHE A 143 -1.57 0.21 0.87
CA PHE A 143 -2.24 -0.40 2.01
C PHE A 143 -3.67 0.14 2.19
N ILE A 144 -3.89 1.46 2.06
CA ILE A 144 -5.23 2.05 2.12
C ILE A 144 -6.11 1.58 0.96
N ASP A 145 -5.55 1.41 -0.23
CA ASP A 145 -6.25 0.91 -1.43
C ASP A 145 -6.37 -0.63 -1.45
N GLU A 146 -6.03 -1.32 -0.33
CA GLU A 146 -6.18 -2.77 -0.10
C GLU A 146 -5.32 -3.67 -1.02
N TYR A 147 -4.25 -3.15 -1.63
CA TYR A 147 -3.25 -3.97 -2.33
C TYR A 147 -2.31 -4.71 -1.38
N LEU A 148 -2.12 -4.16 -0.19
CA LEU A 148 -1.32 -4.75 0.88
C LEU A 148 -2.21 -5.02 2.10
N THR A 149 -2.06 -6.19 2.69
CA THR A 149 -2.79 -6.58 3.92
C THR A 149 -2.19 -5.96 5.19
N VAL A 150 -0.96 -5.46 5.10
CA VAL A 150 -0.22 -4.86 6.22
C VAL A 150 0.48 -3.60 5.75
N ASP A 151 0.46 -2.53 6.55
CA ASP A 151 1.26 -1.33 6.30
C ASP A 151 2.75 -1.60 6.54
N ILE A 152 3.44 -2.03 5.48
CA ILE A 152 4.88 -2.33 5.51
C ILE A 152 5.68 -1.04 5.64
N ALA A 153 5.18 0.09 5.12
CA ALA A 153 5.85 1.38 5.21
C ALA A 153 6.02 1.85 6.65
N ALA A 154 5.09 1.52 7.55
CA ALA A 154 5.19 1.84 8.96
C ALA A 154 6.30 1.03 9.69
N LYS A 155 6.63 -0.16 9.19
CA LYS A 155 7.60 -1.07 9.82
C LYS A 155 9.05 -0.71 9.55
N ILE A 156 9.33 0.18 8.60
CA ILE A 156 10.69 0.53 8.19
C ILE A 156 11.01 1.99 8.52
N LYS A 157 12.23 2.21 9.05
CA LYS A 157 12.75 3.56 9.28
C LYS A 157 13.22 4.19 7.97
N GLY A 158 12.95 5.48 7.79
CA GLY A 158 13.46 6.27 6.68
C GLY A 158 14.98 6.36 6.64
N ILE A 159 15.52 6.93 5.56
CA ILE A 159 16.92 7.29 5.46
C ILE A 159 17.12 8.57 6.28
N PRO A 160 18.12 8.63 7.19
CA PRO A 160 18.38 9.84 7.95
C PRO A 160 18.92 10.94 7.04
N GLU A 161 18.44 12.16 7.23
CA GLU A 161 18.93 13.34 6.53
C GLU A 161 20.23 13.86 7.11
N GLN A 162 21.13 14.34 6.23
CA GLN A 162 22.33 15.05 6.66
C GLN A 162 21.99 16.52 6.86
N LYS A 163 22.37 17.06 8.02
CA LYS A 163 22.33 18.51 8.25
C LYS A 163 23.33 19.20 7.33
N VAL A 164 22.86 19.96 6.37
CA VAL A 164 23.70 20.81 5.53
C VAL A 164 23.91 22.13 6.25
N LYS A 165 25.15 22.43 6.61
CA LYS A 165 25.54 23.75 7.10
C LYS A 165 25.45 24.71 5.92
N ARG A 166 24.46 25.57 5.91
CA ARG A 166 24.36 26.65 4.91
C ARG A 166 25.18 27.81 5.43
N GLU A 167 26.17 28.22 4.67
CA GLU A 167 26.84 29.51 4.88
C GLU A 167 25.89 30.56 4.34
N THR A 168 25.46 31.46 5.20
CA THR A 168 24.68 32.64 4.83
C THR A 168 25.64 33.83 4.80
N LEU A 169 25.53 34.64 3.77
CA LEU A 169 26.27 35.90 3.67
C LEU A 169 25.90 36.76 4.87
N THR A 170 26.90 37.36 5.48
CA THR A 170 26.71 38.41 6.48
C THR A 170 26.18 39.67 5.84
N LEU A 171 25.63 40.61 6.62
CA LEU A 171 25.13 41.87 6.11
C LEU A 171 26.23 42.63 5.36
N GLU A 172 27.46 42.66 5.92
CA GLU A 172 28.62 43.30 5.32
C GLU A 172 29.03 42.68 3.97
N GLU A 173 28.96 41.35 3.84
CA GLU A 173 29.23 40.66 2.57
C GLU A 173 28.15 40.94 1.55
N THR A 174 26.89 41.06 1.97
CA THR A 174 25.78 41.42 1.09
C THR A 174 25.90 42.86 0.59
N GLU A 175 26.30 43.81 1.46
CA GLU A 175 26.55 45.22 1.10
C GLU A 175 27.71 45.34 0.10
N ARG A 176 28.79 44.57 0.28
CA ARG A 176 29.93 44.53 -0.67
C ARG A 176 29.57 44.01 -2.04
N LEU A 177 28.58 43.11 -2.15
CA LEU A 177 28.09 42.59 -3.43
C LEU A 177 27.13 43.54 -4.12
N ALA A 178 26.54 44.53 -3.41
CA ALA A 178 25.60 45.52 -3.93
C ALA A 178 26.28 46.80 -4.43
N MET A 179 27.59 46.97 -4.20
CA MET A 179 28.43 48.06 -4.75
C MET A 179 29.07 47.62 -6.07
#